data_3704069151e210904682a85e32c97c69
#
_entry.id   3704069151e210904682a85e32c97c69
#
_cell.length_a   1.000
_cell.length_b   1.000
_cell.length_c   1.000
_cell.angle_alpha   90.00
_cell.angle_beta   90.00
_cell.angle_gamma   90.00
#
_symmetry.space_group_name_H-M   'P 1'
#
loop_
_entity.id
_entity.type
_entity.pdbx_description
1 polymer ?
#
loop_
_entity_poly.entity_id
_entity_poly.type
_entity_poly.pdbx_seq_one_letter_code
_entity_poly.pdbx_strand_id
1 'polypeptide(L)'
;MNLLTPEQIAASEKANVDAAYGLATKVIEGAERLAELSLKTIRSTLAETQHNALKAFSVTDPQEWLALHAALVAPATEKAQSYSRQLFEIVSATNGEFAQVAQTQYEAYNRRVQTLVEEVARSAPAGSEAAIAGWKSAIGATHTLIETLQKTGQQAVQVAESSFDAVATAASKTARRTAEQASAGARR
;
A
#
# COMPACT_ATOMS: atom_id res chain seq x y z
N MET A 1 3.70 43.67 13.22
CA MET A 1 4.66 42.57 13.46
C MET A 1 4.51 41.59 12.31
N ASN A 2 5.46 41.58 11.36
CA ASN A 2 5.51 40.53 10.33
C ASN A 2 6.18 39.32 10.96
N LEU A 3 5.37 38.32 11.35
CA LEU A 3 5.85 37.08 11.94
C LEU A 3 6.54 36.16 10.92
N LEU A 4 6.44 36.44 9.63
CA LEU A 4 7.07 35.68 8.55
C LEU A 4 7.68 36.66 7.54
N THR A 5 8.90 36.41 7.10
CA THR A 5 9.49 37.17 6.00
C THR A 5 8.95 36.70 4.65
N PRO A 6 8.97 37.54 3.60
CA PRO A 6 8.57 37.12 2.24
C PRO A 6 9.31 35.86 1.77
N GLU A 7 10.62 35.74 2.12
CA GLU A 7 11.42 34.56 1.79
C GLU A 7 10.92 33.28 2.49
N GLN A 8 10.50 33.40 3.75
CA GLN A 8 9.92 32.27 4.51
C GLN A 8 8.57 31.82 3.92
N ILE A 9 7.75 32.78 3.48
CA ILE A 9 6.50 32.48 2.78
C ILE A 9 6.79 31.77 1.46
N ALA A 10 7.68 32.30 0.62
CA ALA A 10 8.05 31.70 -0.66
C ALA A 10 8.65 30.30 -0.49
N ALA A 11 9.50 30.08 0.51
CA ALA A 11 10.04 28.76 0.82
C ALA A 11 8.94 27.77 1.27
N SER A 12 7.91 28.25 1.99
CA SER A 12 6.77 27.43 2.39
C SER A 12 5.91 27.01 1.20
N GLU A 13 5.60 27.98 0.33
CA GLU A 13 4.83 27.73 -0.90
C GLU A 13 5.56 26.71 -1.79
N LYS A 14 6.86 26.91 -2.01
CA LYS A 14 7.67 25.97 -2.78
C LYS A 14 7.62 24.56 -2.18
N ALA A 15 7.80 24.43 -0.87
CA ALA A 15 7.74 23.11 -0.21
C ALA A 15 6.37 22.43 -0.35
N ASN A 16 5.28 23.20 -0.32
CA ASN A 16 3.93 22.66 -0.54
C ASN A 16 3.74 22.20 -1.98
N VAL A 17 4.24 22.95 -2.95
CA VAL A 17 4.22 22.58 -4.37
C VAL A 17 5.04 21.31 -4.60
N ASP A 18 6.29 21.26 -4.10
CA ASP A 18 7.16 20.10 -4.22
C ASP A 18 6.51 18.84 -3.60
N ALA A 19 5.82 18.98 -2.47
CA ALA A 19 5.08 17.90 -1.86
C ALA A 19 3.89 17.41 -2.72
N ALA A 20 3.12 18.35 -3.27
CA ALA A 20 2.00 18.00 -4.14
C ALA A 20 2.48 17.26 -5.40
N TYR A 21 3.58 17.72 -6.02
CA TYR A 21 4.21 17.02 -7.14
C TYR A 21 4.74 15.64 -6.73
N GLY A 22 5.38 15.53 -5.57
CA GLY A 22 5.86 14.25 -5.04
C GLY A 22 4.71 13.24 -4.85
N LEU A 23 3.59 13.66 -4.27
CA LEU A 23 2.40 12.83 -4.14
C LEU A 23 1.80 12.43 -5.49
N ALA A 24 1.67 13.38 -6.42
CA ALA A 24 1.15 13.10 -7.77
C ALA A 24 2.04 12.07 -8.51
N THR A 25 3.35 12.18 -8.39
CA THR A 25 4.31 11.21 -8.96
C THR A 25 4.08 9.81 -8.37
N LYS A 26 3.86 9.69 -7.05
CA LYS A 26 3.60 8.40 -6.42
C LYS A 26 2.28 7.76 -6.85
N VAL A 27 1.25 8.55 -7.13
CA VAL A 27 0.00 8.06 -7.74
C VAL A 27 0.27 7.48 -9.12
N ILE A 28 1.03 8.19 -9.95
CA ILE A 28 1.36 7.75 -11.32
C ILE A 28 2.18 6.45 -11.27
N GLU A 29 3.24 6.39 -10.46
CA GLU A 29 4.05 5.19 -10.28
C GLU A 29 3.21 3.98 -9.81
N GLY A 30 2.28 4.20 -8.87
CA GLY A 30 1.35 3.16 -8.42
C GLY A 30 0.42 2.68 -9.55
N ALA A 31 -0.11 3.62 -10.35
CA ALA A 31 -0.95 3.29 -11.50
C ALA A 31 -0.17 2.54 -12.59
N GLU A 32 1.07 2.90 -12.86
CA GLU A 32 1.95 2.19 -13.80
C GLU A 32 2.19 0.74 -13.35
N ARG A 33 2.53 0.52 -12.08
CA ARG A 33 2.70 -0.83 -11.51
C ARG A 33 1.43 -1.69 -11.64
N LEU A 34 0.25 -1.09 -11.42
CA LEU A 34 -1.04 -1.77 -11.60
C LEU A 34 -1.32 -2.10 -13.06
N ALA A 35 -1.01 -1.18 -13.98
CA ALA A 35 -1.14 -1.41 -15.42
C ALA A 35 -0.22 -2.53 -15.90
N GLU A 36 1.05 -2.55 -15.47
CA GLU A 36 2.00 -3.62 -15.77
C GLU A 36 1.54 -4.99 -15.26
N LEU A 37 1.07 -5.06 -14.01
CA LEU A 37 0.51 -6.28 -13.43
C LEU A 37 -0.68 -6.78 -14.26
N SER A 38 -1.59 -5.88 -14.63
CA SER A 38 -2.77 -6.20 -15.44
C SER A 38 -2.39 -6.71 -16.82
N LEU A 39 -1.48 -6.03 -17.52
CA LEU A 39 -1.00 -6.44 -18.83
C LEU A 39 -0.27 -7.78 -18.80
N LYS A 40 0.58 -8.01 -17.80
CA LYS A 40 1.27 -9.28 -17.60
C LYS A 40 0.27 -10.42 -17.39
N THR A 41 -0.75 -10.18 -16.56
CA THR A 41 -1.80 -11.16 -16.28
C THR A 41 -2.63 -11.48 -17.51
N ILE A 42 -3.03 -10.46 -18.28
CA ILE A 42 -3.79 -10.63 -19.53
C ILE A 42 -2.97 -11.44 -20.55
N ARG A 43 -1.70 -11.09 -20.77
CA ARG A 43 -0.82 -11.82 -21.70
C ARG A 43 -0.66 -13.28 -21.30
N SER A 44 -0.41 -13.55 -20.01
CA SER A 44 -0.29 -14.92 -19.49
C SER A 44 -1.61 -15.69 -19.64
N THR A 45 -2.75 -15.06 -19.35
CA THR A 45 -4.06 -15.70 -19.49
C THR A 45 -4.37 -16.01 -20.95
N LEU A 46 -4.05 -15.10 -21.87
CA LEU A 46 -4.28 -15.33 -23.30
C LEU A 46 -3.44 -16.52 -23.83
N ALA A 47 -2.15 -16.57 -23.46
CA ALA A 47 -1.26 -17.68 -23.85
C ALA A 47 -1.75 -19.03 -23.30
N GLU A 48 -2.17 -19.06 -22.03
CA GLU A 48 -2.74 -20.27 -21.41
C GLU A 48 -4.06 -20.68 -22.07
N THR A 49 -4.94 -19.72 -22.35
CA THR A 49 -6.22 -19.99 -23.03
C THR A 49 -5.97 -20.59 -24.41
N GLN A 50 -5.03 -20.05 -25.18
CA GLN A 50 -4.64 -20.62 -26.48
C GLN A 50 -4.12 -22.05 -26.35
N HIS A 51 -3.21 -22.28 -25.40
CA HIS A 51 -2.64 -23.62 -25.19
C HIS A 51 -3.72 -24.63 -24.76
N ASN A 52 -4.62 -24.23 -23.86
CA ASN A 52 -5.69 -25.07 -23.35
C ASN A 52 -6.75 -25.35 -24.45
N ALA A 53 -7.05 -24.36 -25.30
CA ALA A 53 -7.94 -24.56 -26.44
C ALA A 53 -7.36 -25.58 -27.44
N LEU A 54 -6.05 -25.49 -27.75
CA LEU A 54 -5.40 -26.46 -28.64
C LEU A 54 -5.42 -27.89 -28.03
N LYS A 55 -5.23 -28.02 -26.72
CA LYS A 55 -5.38 -29.31 -26.03
C LYS A 55 -6.81 -29.84 -26.09
N ALA A 56 -7.80 -28.97 -25.85
CA ALA A 56 -9.20 -29.36 -25.88
C ALA A 56 -9.64 -29.89 -27.25
N PHE A 57 -9.11 -29.33 -28.34
CA PHE A 57 -9.38 -29.83 -29.70
C PHE A 57 -8.74 -31.20 -29.99
N SER A 58 -7.71 -31.61 -29.25
CA SER A 58 -7.07 -32.91 -29.42
C SER A 58 -7.69 -34.03 -28.58
N VAL A 59 -8.57 -33.70 -27.64
CA VAL A 59 -9.24 -34.65 -26.76
C VAL A 59 -10.43 -35.27 -27.49
N THR A 60 -10.47 -36.57 -27.57
CA THR A 60 -11.54 -37.37 -28.21
C THR A 60 -12.36 -38.20 -27.22
N ASP A 61 -11.83 -38.38 -25.99
CA ASP A 61 -12.49 -39.16 -24.94
C ASP A 61 -13.15 -38.24 -23.90
N PRO A 62 -14.43 -38.47 -23.53
CA PRO A 62 -15.10 -37.72 -22.46
C PRO A 62 -14.39 -37.75 -21.11
N GLN A 63 -13.70 -38.84 -20.74
CA GLN A 63 -12.96 -38.93 -19.49
C GLN A 63 -11.71 -38.05 -19.53
N GLU A 64 -10.99 -38.02 -20.64
CA GLU A 64 -9.85 -37.15 -20.86
C GLU A 64 -10.24 -35.66 -20.84
N TRP A 65 -11.43 -35.35 -21.39
CA TRP A 65 -11.97 -33.99 -21.33
C TRP A 65 -12.27 -33.55 -19.90
N LEU A 66 -12.86 -34.39 -19.06
CA LEU A 66 -13.11 -34.12 -17.63
C LEU A 66 -11.76 -33.93 -16.86
N ALA A 67 -10.77 -34.77 -17.16
CA ALA A 67 -9.44 -34.67 -16.56
C ALA A 67 -8.76 -33.35 -16.96
N LEU A 68 -8.86 -32.91 -18.21
CA LEU A 68 -8.36 -31.63 -18.68
C LEU A 68 -9.02 -30.47 -17.93
N HIS A 69 -10.35 -30.49 -17.80
CA HIS A 69 -11.07 -29.45 -17.02
C HIS A 69 -10.63 -29.41 -15.56
N ALA A 70 -10.51 -30.56 -14.90
CA ALA A 70 -10.04 -30.62 -13.52
C ALA A 70 -8.60 -30.08 -13.36
N ALA A 71 -7.74 -30.33 -14.33
CA ALA A 71 -6.36 -29.87 -14.35
C ALA A 71 -6.21 -28.33 -14.53
N LEU A 72 -7.25 -27.65 -15.03
CA LEU A 72 -7.25 -26.21 -15.23
C LEU A 72 -7.64 -25.40 -13.97
N VAL A 73 -8.36 -26.02 -13.04
CA VAL A 73 -8.90 -25.33 -11.86
C VAL A 73 -7.78 -24.90 -10.89
N ALA A 74 -6.84 -25.77 -10.60
CA ALA A 74 -5.75 -25.47 -9.65
C ALA A 74 -4.85 -24.33 -10.14
N PRO A 75 -4.32 -24.36 -11.38
CA PRO A 75 -3.52 -23.24 -11.93
C PRO A 75 -4.30 -21.93 -11.99
N ALA A 76 -5.58 -21.94 -12.35
CA ALA A 76 -6.39 -20.74 -12.38
C ALA A 76 -6.54 -20.11 -10.98
N THR A 77 -6.74 -20.94 -9.96
CA THR A 77 -6.83 -20.50 -8.57
C THR A 77 -5.50 -19.92 -8.08
N GLU A 78 -4.38 -20.58 -8.33
CA GLU A 78 -3.04 -20.11 -7.98
C GLU A 78 -2.73 -18.77 -8.65
N LYS A 79 -3.11 -18.60 -9.90
CA LYS A 79 -2.93 -17.35 -10.64
C LYS A 79 -3.77 -16.21 -10.06
N ALA A 80 -5.05 -16.48 -9.74
CA ALA A 80 -5.93 -15.49 -9.12
C ALA A 80 -5.37 -15.03 -7.76
N GLN A 81 -4.85 -15.93 -6.96
CA GLN A 81 -4.22 -15.62 -5.68
C GLN A 81 -2.92 -14.82 -5.85
N SER A 82 -2.07 -15.21 -6.81
CA SER A 82 -0.84 -14.48 -7.11
C SER A 82 -1.15 -13.05 -7.57
N TYR A 83 -2.16 -12.86 -8.42
CA TYR A 83 -2.61 -11.55 -8.84
C TYR A 83 -3.11 -10.70 -7.66
N SER A 84 -3.97 -11.28 -6.81
CA SER A 84 -4.50 -10.59 -5.64
C SER A 84 -3.41 -10.17 -4.65
N ARG A 85 -2.39 -11.02 -4.44
CA ARG A 85 -1.24 -10.70 -3.60
C ARG A 85 -0.44 -9.54 -4.18
N GLN A 86 -0.07 -9.59 -5.47
CA GLN A 86 0.69 -8.53 -6.13
C GLN A 86 -0.09 -7.21 -6.15
N LEU A 87 -1.42 -7.26 -6.37
CA LEU A 87 -2.29 -6.10 -6.28
C LEU A 87 -2.23 -5.45 -4.89
N PHE A 88 -2.35 -6.29 -3.85
CA PHE A 88 -2.28 -5.82 -2.46
C PHE A 88 -0.91 -5.22 -2.13
N GLU A 89 0.18 -5.86 -2.56
CA GLU A 89 1.55 -5.34 -2.38
C GLU A 89 1.73 -3.97 -3.03
N ILE A 90 1.23 -3.78 -4.26
CA ILE A 90 1.31 -2.48 -4.97
C ILE A 90 0.53 -1.41 -4.21
N VAL A 91 -0.70 -1.71 -3.79
CA VAL A 91 -1.54 -0.76 -3.05
C VAL A 91 -0.93 -0.41 -1.69
N SER A 92 -0.44 -1.41 -0.95
CA SER A 92 0.22 -1.20 0.35
C SER A 92 1.50 -0.39 0.22
N ALA A 93 2.34 -0.69 -0.77
CA ALA A 93 3.56 0.06 -1.05
C ALA A 93 3.26 1.52 -1.41
N THR A 94 2.28 1.75 -2.30
CA THR A 94 1.86 3.10 -2.70
C THR A 94 1.33 3.88 -1.49
N ASN A 95 0.50 3.27 -0.65
CA ASN A 95 0.02 3.91 0.58
C ASN A 95 1.18 4.22 1.56
N GLY A 96 2.16 3.34 1.68
CA GLY A 96 3.36 3.56 2.48
C GLY A 96 4.19 4.75 1.97
N GLU A 97 4.38 4.86 0.67
CA GLU A 97 5.06 5.99 0.02
C GLU A 97 4.32 7.32 0.27
N PHE A 98 2.97 7.31 0.22
CA PHE A 98 2.15 8.47 0.59
C PHE A 98 2.33 8.87 2.06
N ALA A 99 2.28 7.90 2.97
CA ALA A 99 2.47 8.14 4.40
C ALA A 99 3.86 8.75 4.68
N GLN A 100 4.90 8.30 3.98
CA GLN A 100 6.26 8.84 4.11
C GLN A 100 6.35 10.29 3.67
N VAL A 101 5.74 10.66 2.53
CA VAL A 101 5.70 12.06 2.07
C VAL A 101 4.94 12.93 3.07
N ALA A 102 3.78 12.47 3.55
CA ALA A 102 2.99 13.18 4.55
C ALA A 102 3.79 13.38 5.86
N GLN A 103 4.53 12.37 6.31
CA GLN A 103 5.38 12.45 7.48
C GLN A 103 6.51 13.48 7.31
N THR A 104 7.19 13.46 6.18
CA THR A 104 8.27 14.43 5.88
C THR A 104 7.74 15.87 5.91
N GLN A 105 6.55 16.10 5.36
CA GLN A 105 5.90 17.42 5.39
C GLN A 105 5.52 17.84 6.81
N TYR A 106 4.99 16.91 7.59
CA TYR A 106 4.64 17.14 8.98
C TYR A 106 5.85 17.49 9.83
N GLU A 107 6.96 16.77 9.67
CA GLU A 107 8.22 17.07 10.36
C GLU A 107 8.77 18.45 9.98
N ALA A 108 8.72 18.80 8.69
CA ALA A 108 9.14 20.12 8.22
C ALA A 108 8.28 21.25 8.82
N TYR A 109 6.96 21.03 8.89
CA TYR A 109 6.04 21.95 9.54
C TYR A 109 6.35 22.10 11.04
N ASN A 110 6.54 21.00 11.75
CA ASN A 110 6.85 21.03 13.19
C ASN A 110 8.17 21.77 13.49
N ARG A 111 9.21 21.54 12.70
CA ARG A 111 10.48 22.29 12.86
C ARG A 111 10.26 23.79 12.72
N ARG A 112 9.45 24.22 11.76
CA ARG A 112 9.11 25.65 11.59
C ARG A 112 8.37 26.22 12.80
N VAL A 113 7.36 25.47 13.28
CA VAL A 113 6.61 25.87 14.47
C VAL A 113 7.52 25.98 15.70
N GLN A 114 8.45 25.04 15.89
CA GLN A 114 9.43 25.11 16.98
C GLN A 114 10.34 26.32 16.86
N THR A 115 10.86 26.61 15.67
CA THR A 115 11.67 27.81 15.42
C THR A 115 10.89 29.09 15.73
N LEU A 116 9.64 29.20 15.29
CA LEU A 116 8.78 30.35 15.60
C LEU A 116 8.54 30.51 17.10
N VAL A 117 8.30 29.40 17.81
CA VAL A 117 8.13 29.43 19.28
C VAL A 117 9.40 29.88 19.97
N GLU A 118 10.57 29.44 19.50
CA GLU A 118 11.87 29.90 20.06
C GLU A 118 12.12 31.37 19.79
N GLU A 119 11.82 31.89 18.61
CA GLU A 119 11.93 33.32 18.28
C GLU A 119 10.98 34.15 19.12
N VAL A 120 9.73 33.72 19.29
CA VAL A 120 8.77 34.39 20.18
C VAL A 120 9.27 34.32 21.63
N ALA A 121 9.82 33.20 22.08
CA ALA A 121 10.34 33.05 23.44
C ALA A 121 11.54 34.00 23.71
N ARG A 122 12.41 34.24 22.71
CA ARG A 122 13.54 35.15 22.83
C ARG A 122 13.12 36.61 22.87
N SER A 123 12.01 36.96 22.23
CA SER A 123 11.51 38.35 22.16
C SER A 123 10.40 38.66 23.17
N ALA A 124 10.03 37.67 24.00
CA ALA A 124 8.93 37.78 24.94
C ALA A 124 9.29 38.63 26.17
N PRO A 125 8.36 39.42 26.69
CA PRO A 125 8.53 40.18 27.92
C PRO A 125 8.76 39.27 29.14
N ALA A 126 9.51 39.78 30.13
CA ALA A 126 9.65 39.05 31.41
C ALA A 126 8.29 38.73 32.03
N GLY A 127 8.10 37.47 32.46
CA GLY A 127 6.85 36.96 33.04
C GLY A 127 5.97 36.14 32.07
N SER A 128 6.37 36.01 30.80
CA SER A 128 5.65 35.17 29.81
C SER A 128 6.13 33.70 29.76
N GLU A 129 7.08 33.33 30.61
CA GLU A 129 7.72 31.99 30.59
C GLU A 129 6.73 30.84 30.78
N ALA A 130 5.72 31.02 31.65
CA ALA A 130 4.70 29.98 31.87
C ALA A 130 3.80 29.77 30.64
N ALA A 131 3.47 30.84 29.92
CA ALA A 131 2.68 30.75 28.70
C ALA A 131 3.45 30.06 27.56
N ILE A 132 4.75 30.37 27.42
CA ILE A 132 5.65 29.73 26.46
C ILE A 132 5.85 28.24 26.77
N ALA A 133 6.03 27.91 28.06
CA ALA A 133 6.14 26.50 28.50
C ALA A 133 4.86 25.71 28.21
N GLY A 134 3.68 26.31 28.47
CA GLY A 134 2.39 25.71 28.12
C GLY A 134 2.24 25.47 26.60
N TRP A 135 2.69 26.41 25.78
CA TRP A 135 2.64 26.27 24.32
C TRP A 135 3.57 25.18 23.81
N LYS A 136 4.82 25.11 24.32
CA LYS A 136 5.76 24.02 24.01
C LYS A 136 5.20 22.65 24.42
N SER A 137 4.57 22.55 25.56
CA SER A 137 3.93 21.34 26.05
C SER A 137 2.78 20.89 25.14
N ALA A 138 1.92 21.82 24.70
CA ALA A 138 0.80 21.52 23.80
C ALA A 138 1.29 21.03 22.42
N ILE A 139 2.34 21.65 21.88
CA ILE A 139 2.97 21.20 20.61
C ILE A 139 3.56 19.79 20.78
N GLY A 140 4.25 19.53 21.88
CA GLY A 140 4.81 18.19 22.18
C GLY A 140 3.75 17.12 22.31
N ALA A 141 2.63 17.42 23.00
CA ALA A 141 1.50 16.48 23.13
C ALA A 141 0.85 16.16 21.78
N THR A 142 0.69 17.16 20.91
CA THR A 142 0.19 16.95 19.55
C THR A 142 1.13 16.07 18.72
N HIS A 143 2.43 16.25 18.84
CA HIS A 143 3.44 15.42 18.17
C HIS A 143 3.33 13.95 18.59
N THR A 144 3.28 13.70 19.90
CA THR A 144 3.14 12.34 20.45
C THR A 144 1.84 11.67 19.99
N LEU A 145 0.73 12.41 19.92
CA LEU A 145 -0.53 11.88 19.44
C LEU A 145 -0.44 11.43 17.97
N ILE A 146 0.16 12.24 17.11
CA ILE A 146 0.31 11.93 15.68
C ILE A 146 1.26 10.75 15.48
N GLU A 147 2.38 10.67 16.19
CA GLU A 147 3.26 9.50 16.16
C GLU A 147 2.54 8.22 16.60
N THR A 148 1.70 8.30 17.62
CA THR A 148 0.91 7.16 18.08
C THR A 148 -0.10 6.72 17.02
N LEU A 149 -0.80 7.65 16.38
CA LEU A 149 -1.72 7.36 15.29
C LEU A 149 -1.02 6.72 14.08
N GLN A 150 0.17 7.21 13.73
CA GLN A 150 0.97 6.62 12.65
C GLN A 150 1.40 5.18 12.97
N LYS A 151 1.91 4.93 14.18
CA LYS A 151 2.29 3.58 14.62
C LYS A 151 1.09 2.63 14.62
N THR A 152 -0.06 3.10 15.10
CA THR A 152 -1.30 2.31 15.07
C THR A 152 -1.74 2.01 13.64
N GLY A 153 -1.64 2.98 12.72
CA GLY A 153 -1.94 2.79 11.31
C GLY A 153 -1.03 1.75 10.65
N GLN A 154 0.29 1.81 10.90
CA GLN A 154 1.26 0.83 10.41
C GLN A 154 0.98 -0.59 10.95
N GLN A 155 0.65 -0.70 12.23
CA GLN A 155 0.26 -1.99 12.82
C GLN A 155 -1.01 -2.56 12.20
N ALA A 156 -2.02 -1.72 11.92
CA ALA A 156 -3.25 -2.13 11.26
C ALA A 156 -2.98 -2.67 9.85
N VAL A 157 -2.09 -2.04 9.07
CA VAL A 157 -1.66 -2.53 7.75
C VAL A 157 -0.95 -3.89 7.89
N GLN A 158 -0.02 -4.05 8.84
CA GLN A 158 0.68 -5.31 9.07
C GLN A 158 -0.27 -6.45 9.46
N VAL A 159 -1.28 -6.17 10.28
CA VAL A 159 -2.33 -7.17 10.63
C VAL A 159 -3.16 -7.52 9.40
N ALA A 160 -3.52 -6.56 8.58
CA ALA A 160 -4.25 -6.81 7.34
C ALA A 160 -3.44 -7.67 6.36
N GLU A 161 -2.14 -7.41 6.19
CA GLU A 161 -1.22 -8.22 5.38
C GLU A 161 -1.13 -9.65 5.86
N SER A 162 -0.88 -9.86 7.15
CA SER A 162 -0.79 -11.20 7.73
C SER A 162 -2.11 -11.97 7.63
N SER A 163 -3.23 -11.30 7.80
CA SER A 163 -4.56 -11.89 7.65
C SER A 163 -4.84 -12.29 6.20
N PHE A 164 -4.47 -11.43 5.24
CA PHE A 164 -4.60 -11.74 3.81
C PHE A 164 -3.76 -12.96 3.40
N ASP A 165 -2.50 -13.03 3.84
CA ASP A 165 -1.62 -14.17 3.59
C ASP A 165 -2.13 -15.47 4.21
N ALA A 166 -2.69 -15.41 5.41
CA ALA A 166 -3.31 -16.57 6.05
C ALA A 166 -4.52 -17.09 5.27
N VAL A 167 -5.41 -16.19 4.83
CA VAL A 167 -6.58 -16.54 4.01
C VAL A 167 -6.17 -17.08 2.65
N ALA A 168 -5.22 -16.46 1.96
CA ALA A 168 -4.70 -16.92 0.68
C ALA A 168 -4.07 -18.31 0.79
N THR A 169 -3.29 -18.56 1.84
CA THR A 169 -2.68 -19.88 2.11
C THR A 169 -3.72 -20.94 2.42
N ALA A 170 -4.75 -20.62 3.21
CA ALA A 170 -5.85 -21.55 3.51
C ALA A 170 -6.63 -21.92 2.25
N ALA A 171 -6.96 -20.93 1.41
CA ALA A 171 -7.66 -21.15 0.14
C ALA A 171 -6.86 -22.03 -0.82
N SER A 172 -5.52 -21.82 -0.94
CA SER A 172 -4.65 -22.67 -1.76
C SER A 172 -4.64 -24.11 -1.30
N LYS A 173 -4.51 -24.35 0.01
CA LYS A 173 -4.52 -25.69 0.59
C LYS A 173 -5.84 -26.41 0.33
N THR A 174 -6.96 -25.70 0.46
CA THR A 174 -8.29 -26.26 0.20
C THR A 174 -8.45 -26.62 -1.27
N ALA A 175 -8.06 -25.73 -2.20
CA ALA A 175 -8.12 -25.98 -3.63
C ALA A 175 -7.28 -27.21 -4.05
N ARG A 176 -6.05 -27.33 -3.51
CA ARG A 176 -5.18 -28.50 -3.77
C ARG A 176 -5.79 -29.79 -3.26
N ARG A 177 -6.33 -29.82 -2.04
CA ARG A 177 -7.01 -31.00 -1.49
C ARG A 177 -8.21 -31.43 -2.31
N THR A 178 -9.01 -30.48 -2.78
CA THR A 178 -10.18 -30.75 -3.63
C THR A 178 -9.74 -31.33 -4.97
N ALA A 179 -8.69 -30.80 -5.58
CA ALA A 179 -8.13 -31.31 -6.84
C ALA A 179 -7.55 -32.72 -6.68
N GLU A 180 -6.84 -33.00 -5.59
CA GLU A 180 -6.31 -34.34 -5.27
C GLU A 180 -7.43 -35.36 -5.04
N GLN A 181 -8.50 -34.99 -4.34
CA GLN A 181 -9.64 -35.85 -4.11
C GLN A 181 -10.39 -36.17 -5.42
N ALA A 182 -10.57 -35.14 -6.28
CA ALA A 182 -11.19 -35.34 -7.59
C ALA A 182 -10.38 -36.29 -8.48
N SER A 183 -9.04 -36.13 -8.49
CA SER A 183 -8.15 -37.01 -9.26
C SER A 183 -8.07 -38.45 -8.70
N ALA A 184 -8.18 -38.62 -7.39
CA ALA A 184 -8.24 -39.95 -6.75
C ALA A 184 -9.56 -40.66 -6.99
N GLY A 185 -10.68 -39.93 -7.08
CA GLY A 185 -12.00 -40.47 -7.42
C GLY A 185 -12.12 -40.92 -8.88
N ALA A 186 -11.42 -40.25 -9.80
CA ALA A 186 -11.41 -40.59 -11.22
C ALA A 186 -10.54 -41.83 -11.58
N ARG A 187 -9.74 -42.33 -10.63
CA ARG A 187 -8.89 -43.52 -10.81
C ARG A 187 -9.50 -44.80 -10.28
N ARG A 188 -10.69 -44.73 -9.70
CA ARG A 188 -11.50 -45.90 -9.25
C ARG A 188 -12.67 -46.16 -10.19
#